data_7a7e25aba01be9b0465a11a986194258
#
_entry.id   7a7e25aba01be9b0465a11a986194258
#
_cell.length_a   1.000
_cell.length_b   1.000
_cell.length_c   1.000
_cell.angle_alpha   90.00
_cell.angle_beta   90.00
_cell.angle_gamma   90.00
#
_symmetry.space_group_name_H-M   'P 1'
#
loop_
_entity.id
_entity.type
_entity.pdbx_description
1 polymer ?
#
loop_
_entity_poly.entity_id
_entity_poly.type
_entity_poly.pdbx_seq_one_letter_code
_entity_poly.pdbx_strand_id
1 'polypeptide(L)'
;MTIITATESPTVRLIDPDAELEFDPDEVYDGPSKSQQKREVEALQALGEVLVKLPDAQFKRIELPDGLRTAVADCRKITQNGALRRQKQYIGKLMRAIDPAPIQAQIDAFNGVSAAENAKLHQAEKWRDKLIADNEALTLFLNTYPDSDATHLRQLIRNARDEAARSKPPKAFREIFRVIREAMQKTD
;
A
#
# COMPACT_ATOMS: atom_id res chain seq x y z
N MET A 1 62.06 3.95 -17.25
CA MET A 1 61.94 5.27 -16.60
C MET A 1 60.69 5.22 -15.75
N THR A 2 60.87 4.99 -14.48
CA THR A 2 59.87 4.68 -13.49
C THR A 2 59.57 5.94 -12.70
N ILE A 3 58.33 6.33 -12.53
CA ILE A 3 57.93 7.28 -11.50
C ILE A 3 56.83 6.67 -10.69
N ILE A 4 57.17 6.28 -9.48
CA ILE A 4 56.29 5.83 -8.41
C ILE A 4 55.76 7.11 -7.75
N THR A 5 54.48 7.37 -7.79
CA THR A 5 53.87 8.44 -6.99
C THR A 5 53.37 7.84 -5.67
N ALA A 6 53.91 8.38 -4.59
CA ALA A 6 53.63 8.00 -3.22
C ALA A 6 52.17 8.30 -2.85
N THR A 7 51.55 7.31 -2.21
CA THR A 7 50.24 7.43 -1.55
C THR A 7 50.42 8.20 -0.25
N GLU A 8 49.96 9.46 -0.20
CA GLU A 8 49.87 10.21 1.05
C GLU A 8 48.73 9.63 1.91
N SER A 9 49.11 9.16 3.07
CA SER A 9 48.20 8.79 4.15
C SER A 9 47.48 10.01 4.71
N PRO A 10 46.17 9.96 5.03
CA PRO A 10 45.52 11.12 5.66
C PRO A 10 46.08 11.34 7.06
N THR A 11 46.72 12.47 7.24
CA THR A 11 47.23 12.95 8.54
C THR A 11 46.06 13.23 9.45
N VAL A 12 45.91 12.41 10.50
CA VAL A 12 44.98 12.68 11.59
C VAL A 12 45.42 13.95 12.28
N ARG A 13 44.72 15.07 12.07
CA ARG A 13 44.90 16.28 12.85
C ARG A 13 44.43 16.01 14.26
N LEU A 14 45.35 16.03 15.22
CA LEU A 14 45.07 16.15 16.65
C LEU A 14 44.29 17.46 16.85
N ILE A 15 43.08 17.35 17.34
CA ILE A 15 42.28 18.49 17.76
C ILE A 15 42.90 18.98 19.07
N ASP A 16 43.33 20.21 19.10
CA ASP A 16 43.86 20.85 20.28
C ASP A 16 42.73 21.01 21.33
N PRO A 17 42.82 20.40 22.52
CA PRO A 17 41.76 20.45 23.50
C PRO A 17 41.48 21.86 24.09
N ASP A 18 42.38 22.83 23.85
CA ASP A 18 42.25 24.21 24.33
C ASP A 18 41.90 25.20 23.18
N ALA A 19 41.57 24.70 21.99
CA ALA A 19 41.09 25.59 20.94
C ALA A 19 39.68 26.10 21.33
N GLU A 20 39.59 27.35 21.72
CA GLU A 20 38.31 28.05 21.85
C GLU A 20 37.62 28.00 20.48
N LEU A 21 36.51 27.27 20.41
CA LEU A 21 35.64 27.26 19.26
C LEU A 21 35.04 28.66 19.16
N GLU A 22 35.59 29.50 18.27
CA GLU A 22 34.99 30.78 17.94
C GLU A 22 33.58 30.49 17.41
N PHE A 23 32.59 30.85 18.20
CA PHE A 23 31.18 30.80 17.82
C PHE A 23 30.94 31.95 16.82
N ASP A 24 30.87 31.64 15.54
CA ASP A 24 30.44 32.57 14.51
C ASP A 24 28.92 32.71 14.56
N PRO A 25 28.36 33.85 15.02
CA PRO A 25 26.92 34.06 15.12
C PRO A 25 26.23 34.14 13.75
N ASP A 26 26.98 34.27 12.65
CA ASP A 26 26.45 34.31 11.29
C ASP A 26 26.57 32.97 10.56
N GLU A 27 27.06 31.90 11.22
CA GLU A 27 27.05 30.55 10.67
C GLU A 27 25.60 30.03 10.65
N VAL A 28 24.94 30.24 9.52
CA VAL A 28 23.57 29.75 9.28
C VAL A 28 23.63 28.24 9.30
N TYR A 29 23.10 27.63 10.36
CA TYR A 29 22.89 26.16 10.43
C TYR A 29 21.96 25.72 9.29
N ASP A 30 22.53 25.23 8.21
CA ASP A 30 21.82 24.78 6.99
C ASP A 30 21.28 23.33 7.13
N GLY A 31 21.22 22.83 8.34
CA GLY A 31 20.68 21.50 8.63
C GLY A 31 19.15 21.51 8.83
N PRO A 32 18.50 20.34 8.69
CA PRO A 32 17.05 20.24 8.88
C PRO A 32 16.63 20.68 10.28
N SER A 33 15.59 21.51 10.37
CA SER A 33 15.08 21.99 11.65
C SER A 33 14.67 20.84 12.58
N LYS A 34 14.71 21.05 13.90
CA LYS A 34 14.25 20.05 14.89
C LYS A 34 12.83 19.54 14.59
N SER A 35 11.96 20.41 14.09
CA SER A 35 10.58 20.05 13.69
C SER A 35 10.55 19.18 12.45
N GLN A 36 11.46 19.41 11.50
CA GLN A 36 11.60 18.59 10.29
C GLN A 36 12.13 17.20 10.64
N GLN A 37 13.18 17.12 11.44
CA GLN A 37 13.74 15.85 11.92
C GLN A 37 12.68 15.02 12.67
N LYS A 38 11.84 15.66 13.50
CA LYS A 38 10.76 14.99 14.19
C LYS A 38 9.73 14.41 13.21
N ARG A 39 9.31 15.19 12.20
CA ARG A 39 8.36 14.70 11.17
C ARG A 39 8.93 13.53 10.37
N GLU A 40 10.19 13.56 10.01
CA GLU A 40 10.88 12.48 9.29
C GLU A 40 10.90 11.19 10.14
N VAL A 41 11.23 11.29 11.42
CA VAL A 41 11.20 10.14 12.34
C VAL A 41 9.78 9.59 12.51
N GLU A 42 8.78 10.46 12.62
CA GLU A 42 7.37 10.05 12.71
C GLU A 42 6.89 9.37 11.41
N ALA A 43 7.30 9.88 10.24
CA ALA A 43 6.98 9.27 8.94
C ALA A 43 7.60 7.87 8.80
N LEU A 44 8.87 7.71 9.18
CA LEU A 44 9.54 6.40 9.18
C LEU A 44 8.89 5.40 10.15
N GLN A 45 8.47 5.87 11.31
CA GLN A 45 7.74 5.03 12.27
C GLN A 45 6.37 4.62 11.71
N ALA A 46 5.64 5.54 11.10
CA ALA A 46 4.36 5.26 10.45
C ALA A 46 4.52 4.23 9.31
N LEU A 47 5.55 4.37 8.49
CA LEU A 47 5.85 3.40 7.44
C LEU A 47 6.16 2.01 8.01
N GLY A 48 6.93 1.94 9.09
CA GLY A 48 7.17 0.68 9.83
C GLY A 48 5.88 0.05 10.36
N GLU A 49 4.91 0.84 10.83
CA GLU A 49 3.60 0.33 11.24
C GLU A 49 2.76 -0.19 10.08
N VAL A 50 2.84 0.46 8.92
CA VAL A 50 2.19 -0.04 7.69
C VAL A 50 2.74 -1.41 7.33
N LEU A 51 4.07 -1.62 7.37
CA LEU A 51 4.69 -2.93 7.11
C LEU A 51 4.17 -4.04 8.03
N VAL A 52 3.95 -3.74 9.31
CA VAL A 52 3.40 -4.71 10.27
C VAL A 52 1.95 -5.08 9.92
N LYS A 53 1.18 -4.15 9.38
CA LYS A 53 -0.25 -4.32 9.04
C LYS A 53 -0.50 -4.88 7.64
N LEU A 54 0.53 -5.00 6.79
CA LEU A 54 0.37 -5.51 5.43
C LEU A 54 -0.27 -6.90 5.42
N PRO A 55 -1.15 -7.23 4.47
CA PRO A 55 -1.61 -8.59 4.22
C PRO A 55 -0.43 -9.54 3.96
N ASP A 56 -0.55 -10.82 4.36
CA ASP A 56 0.54 -11.81 4.25
C ASP A 56 1.04 -11.97 2.81
N ALA A 57 0.14 -11.91 1.83
CA ALA A 57 0.50 -11.99 0.41
C ALA A 57 1.40 -10.81 -0.03
N GLN A 58 1.11 -9.60 0.43
CA GLN A 58 1.89 -8.40 0.14
C GLN A 58 3.21 -8.42 0.92
N PHE A 59 3.18 -8.81 2.20
CA PHE A 59 4.39 -8.92 3.03
C PHE A 59 5.40 -9.93 2.48
N LYS A 60 4.95 -11.01 1.84
CA LYS A 60 5.85 -11.97 1.18
C LYS A 60 6.51 -11.40 -0.08
N ARG A 61 5.83 -10.50 -0.77
CA ARG A 61 6.27 -9.92 -2.05
C ARG A 61 7.12 -8.66 -1.90
N ILE A 62 6.94 -7.91 -0.80
CA ILE A 62 7.69 -6.68 -0.57
C ILE A 62 9.17 -6.97 -0.35
N GLU A 63 10.04 -6.21 -0.98
CA GLU A 63 11.48 -6.31 -0.81
C GLU A 63 11.93 -5.52 0.42
N LEU A 64 12.47 -6.22 1.42
CA LEU A 64 12.95 -5.65 2.67
C LEU A 64 14.31 -6.21 3.00
N PRO A 65 15.22 -5.42 3.62
CA PRO A 65 16.43 -5.94 4.24
C PRO A 65 16.11 -7.03 5.27
N ASP A 66 16.94 -8.07 5.35
CA ASP A 66 16.67 -9.26 6.18
C ASP A 66 16.38 -8.94 7.64
N GLY A 67 17.15 -8.04 8.24
CA GLY A 67 16.95 -7.61 9.63
C GLY A 67 15.58 -6.94 9.84
N LEU A 68 15.14 -6.11 8.89
CA LEU A 68 13.84 -5.47 8.96
C LEU A 68 12.70 -6.47 8.72
N ARG A 69 12.87 -7.36 7.74
CA ARG A 69 11.90 -8.44 7.46
C ARG A 69 11.65 -9.31 8.70
N THR A 70 12.72 -9.75 9.35
CA THR A 70 12.64 -10.55 10.58
C THR A 70 11.96 -9.77 11.71
N ALA A 71 12.37 -8.53 11.94
CA ALA A 71 11.78 -7.69 12.98
C ALA A 71 10.27 -7.46 12.80
N VAL A 72 9.82 -7.24 11.54
CA VAL A 72 8.40 -7.10 11.20
C VAL A 72 7.66 -8.42 11.37
N ALA A 73 8.23 -9.54 10.90
CA ALA A 73 7.63 -10.87 11.06
C ALA A 73 7.42 -11.25 12.53
N ASP A 74 8.38 -10.94 13.39
CA ASP A 74 8.26 -11.17 14.82
C ASP A 74 7.25 -10.24 15.48
N CYS A 75 7.21 -8.96 15.07
CA CYS A 75 6.21 -8.00 15.55
C CYS A 75 4.78 -8.50 15.31
N ARG A 76 4.54 -9.15 14.19
CA ARG A 76 3.20 -9.68 13.81
C ARG A 76 2.75 -10.86 14.68
N LYS A 77 3.66 -11.54 15.38
CA LYS A 77 3.37 -12.65 16.29
C LYS A 77 3.15 -12.20 17.73
N ILE A 78 3.57 -10.98 18.08
CA ILE A 78 3.51 -10.46 19.45
C ILE A 78 2.10 -10.02 19.78
N THR A 79 1.54 -10.57 20.87
CA THR A 79 0.19 -10.23 21.37
C THR A 79 0.25 -9.32 22.60
N GLN A 80 1.37 -9.30 23.33
CA GLN A 80 1.51 -8.50 24.56
C GLN A 80 1.85 -7.03 24.23
N ASN A 81 1.05 -6.09 24.72
CA ASN A 81 1.18 -4.66 24.41
C ASN A 81 2.57 -4.08 24.72
N GLY A 82 3.19 -4.44 25.84
CA GLY A 82 4.52 -3.96 26.20
C GLY A 82 5.63 -4.45 25.26
N ALA A 83 5.59 -5.73 24.87
CA ALA A 83 6.52 -6.31 23.91
C ALA A 83 6.29 -5.75 22.52
N LEU A 84 5.03 -5.59 22.10
CA LEU A 84 4.66 -5.01 20.82
C LEU A 84 5.21 -3.57 20.67
N ARG A 85 5.07 -2.73 21.73
CA ARG A 85 5.61 -1.37 21.73
C ARG A 85 7.13 -1.36 21.54
N ARG A 86 7.86 -2.21 22.25
CA ARG A 86 9.33 -2.32 22.12
C ARG A 86 9.73 -2.77 20.72
N GLN A 87 9.03 -3.76 20.16
CA GLN A 87 9.31 -4.25 18.83
C GLN A 87 9.04 -3.19 17.74
N LYS A 88 7.98 -2.42 17.86
CA LYS A 88 7.71 -1.27 16.98
C LYS A 88 8.80 -0.20 17.07
N GLN A 89 9.30 0.09 18.27
CA GLN A 89 10.45 1.00 18.44
C GLN A 89 11.71 0.48 17.76
N TYR A 90 11.96 -0.83 17.84
CA TYR A 90 13.08 -1.48 17.15
C TYR A 90 12.93 -1.39 15.64
N ILE A 91 11.75 -1.67 15.08
CA ILE A 91 11.45 -1.46 13.66
C ILE A 91 11.71 -0.01 13.26
N GLY A 92 11.26 0.98 14.05
CA GLY A 92 11.53 2.39 13.79
C GLY A 92 13.02 2.74 13.81
N LYS A 93 13.84 2.08 14.64
CA LYS A 93 15.29 2.22 14.61
C LYS A 93 15.89 1.65 13.31
N LEU A 94 15.45 0.49 12.86
CA LEU A 94 15.90 -0.12 11.61
C LEU A 94 15.51 0.74 10.39
N MET A 95 14.32 1.30 10.39
CA MET A 95 13.83 2.18 9.31
C MET A 95 14.69 3.44 9.14
N ARG A 96 15.28 3.97 10.22
CA ARG A 96 16.20 5.12 10.14
C ARG A 96 17.56 4.79 9.52
N ALA A 97 17.93 3.51 9.46
CA ALA A 97 19.21 3.07 8.92
C ALA A 97 19.17 2.70 7.43
N ILE A 98 18.01 2.81 6.79
CA ILE A 98 17.80 2.43 5.39
C ILE A 98 17.14 3.56 4.61
N ASP A 99 17.23 3.50 3.27
CA ASP A 99 16.41 4.35 2.39
C ASP A 99 14.96 3.84 2.37
N PRO A 100 13.98 4.65 2.81
CA PRO A 100 12.57 4.26 2.83
C PRO A 100 11.89 4.33 1.46
N ALA A 101 12.45 5.05 0.49
CA ALA A 101 11.80 5.35 -0.79
C ALA A 101 11.41 4.09 -1.59
N PRO A 102 12.26 3.05 -1.73
CA PRO A 102 11.89 1.83 -2.43
C PRO A 102 10.75 1.06 -1.74
N ILE A 103 10.71 1.09 -0.41
CA ILE A 103 9.65 0.44 0.38
C ILE A 103 8.33 1.18 0.19
N GLN A 104 8.36 2.51 0.27
CA GLN A 104 7.17 3.35 0.05
C GLN A 104 6.59 3.13 -1.35
N ALA A 105 7.44 3.13 -2.39
CA ALA A 105 6.99 2.90 -3.77
C ALA A 105 6.29 1.54 -3.95
N GLN A 106 6.79 0.48 -3.31
CA GLN A 106 6.15 -0.83 -3.34
C GLN A 106 4.78 -0.85 -2.64
N ILE A 107 4.67 -0.17 -1.49
CA ILE A 107 3.39 -0.03 -0.76
C ILE A 107 2.39 0.76 -1.59
N ASP A 108 2.80 1.84 -2.23
CA ASP A 108 1.94 2.65 -3.09
C ASP A 108 1.45 1.86 -4.31
N ALA A 109 2.31 1.03 -4.89
CA ALA A 109 1.93 0.11 -5.95
C ALA A 109 0.88 -0.91 -5.49
N PHE A 110 1.02 -1.49 -4.29
CA PHE A 110 0.01 -2.38 -3.71
C PHE A 110 -1.33 -1.67 -3.47
N ASN A 111 -1.29 -0.45 -2.96
CA ASN A 111 -2.47 0.38 -2.73
C ASN A 111 -3.16 0.74 -4.05
N GLY A 112 -2.40 1.07 -5.08
CA GLY A 112 -2.92 1.37 -6.41
C GLY A 112 -3.68 0.18 -7.03
N VAL A 113 -3.12 -1.02 -6.96
CA VAL A 113 -3.79 -2.25 -7.42
C VAL A 113 -5.08 -2.49 -6.64
N SER A 114 -5.02 -2.39 -5.32
CA SER A 114 -6.19 -2.58 -4.45
C SER A 114 -7.30 -1.56 -4.73
N ALA A 115 -6.95 -0.30 -4.98
CA ALA A 115 -7.91 0.75 -5.32
C ALA A 115 -8.59 0.47 -6.68
N ALA A 116 -7.83 0.02 -7.68
CA ALA A 116 -8.36 -0.35 -8.99
C ALA A 116 -9.32 -1.55 -8.90
N GLU A 117 -8.95 -2.58 -8.14
CA GLU A 117 -9.83 -3.74 -7.89
C GLU A 117 -11.14 -3.33 -7.19
N ASN A 118 -11.06 -2.48 -6.16
CA ASN A 118 -12.24 -1.97 -5.47
C ASN A 118 -13.13 -1.13 -6.40
N ALA A 119 -12.54 -0.30 -7.27
CA ALA A 119 -13.29 0.47 -8.25
C ALA A 119 -14.07 -0.44 -9.21
N LYS A 120 -13.48 -1.56 -9.69
CA LYS A 120 -14.14 -2.57 -10.52
C LYS A 120 -15.30 -3.24 -9.76
N LEU A 121 -15.12 -3.58 -8.49
CA LEU A 121 -16.19 -4.14 -7.67
C LEU A 121 -17.37 -3.17 -7.52
N HIS A 122 -17.10 -1.91 -7.19
CA HIS A 122 -18.15 -0.89 -7.09
C HIS A 122 -18.84 -0.62 -8.42
N GLN A 123 -18.12 -0.70 -9.53
CA GLN A 123 -18.73 -0.58 -10.86
C GLN A 123 -19.68 -1.75 -11.14
N ALA A 124 -19.28 -2.98 -10.79
CA ALA A 124 -20.15 -4.15 -10.93
C ALA A 124 -21.41 -4.05 -10.05
N GLU A 125 -21.29 -3.55 -8.82
CA GLU A 125 -22.42 -3.30 -7.93
C GLU A 125 -23.39 -2.26 -8.53
N LYS A 126 -22.88 -1.16 -9.04
CA LYS A 126 -23.70 -0.12 -9.70
C LYS A 126 -24.44 -0.68 -10.93
N TRP A 127 -23.78 -1.50 -11.74
CA TRP A 127 -24.44 -2.15 -12.88
C TRP A 127 -25.53 -3.12 -12.44
N ARG A 128 -25.26 -3.95 -11.42
CA ARG A 128 -26.27 -4.86 -10.87
C ARG A 128 -27.53 -4.12 -10.42
N ASP A 129 -27.35 -3.07 -9.62
CA ASP A 129 -28.47 -2.32 -9.05
C ASP A 129 -29.24 -1.60 -10.16
N LYS A 130 -28.55 -1.04 -11.15
CA LYS A 130 -29.15 -0.40 -12.31
C LYS A 130 -29.94 -1.40 -13.17
N LEU A 131 -29.41 -2.60 -13.44
CA LEU A 131 -30.08 -3.64 -14.20
C LEU A 131 -31.36 -4.15 -13.52
N ILE A 132 -31.38 -4.16 -12.20
CA ILE A 132 -32.58 -4.57 -11.43
C ILE A 132 -33.62 -3.45 -11.40
N ALA A 133 -33.19 -2.19 -11.28
CA ALA A 133 -34.09 -1.04 -11.17
C ALA A 133 -34.71 -0.63 -12.51
N ASP A 134 -33.92 -0.67 -13.59
CA ASP A 134 -34.27 -0.10 -14.90
C ASP A 134 -34.28 -1.16 -16.01
N ASN A 135 -35.35 -1.16 -16.82
CA ASN A 135 -35.48 -2.09 -17.94
C ASN A 135 -34.59 -1.74 -19.14
N GLU A 136 -34.25 -0.47 -19.31
CA GLU A 136 -33.39 -0.02 -20.40
C GLU A 136 -31.89 -0.24 -20.10
N ALA A 137 -31.55 -0.40 -18.83
CA ALA A 137 -30.18 -0.62 -18.38
C ALA A 137 -29.52 -1.85 -19.02
N LEU A 138 -30.30 -2.88 -19.36
CA LEU A 138 -29.79 -4.07 -20.03
C LEU A 138 -29.26 -3.74 -21.42
N THR A 139 -29.93 -2.90 -22.18
CA THR A 139 -29.47 -2.47 -23.51
C THR A 139 -28.17 -1.68 -23.40
N LEU A 140 -28.07 -0.78 -22.43
CA LEU A 140 -26.83 -0.03 -22.17
C LEU A 140 -25.68 -0.95 -21.75
N PHE A 141 -25.98 -1.94 -20.90
CA PHE A 141 -24.96 -2.92 -20.47
C PHE A 141 -24.44 -3.76 -21.66
N LEU A 142 -25.34 -4.27 -22.52
CA LEU A 142 -24.97 -5.06 -23.69
C LEU A 142 -24.19 -4.24 -24.74
N ASN A 143 -24.46 -2.95 -24.87
CA ASN A 143 -23.67 -2.07 -25.71
C ASN A 143 -22.22 -1.90 -25.19
N THR A 144 -22.06 -1.93 -23.87
CA THR A 144 -20.74 -1.83 -23.24
C THR A 144 -20.01 -3.17 -23.19
N TYR A 145 -20.74 -4.26 -23.00
CA TYR A 145 -20.24 -5.64 -22.88
C TYR A 145 -20.98 -6.58 -23.84
N PRO A 146 -20.66 -6.52 -25.14
CA PRO A 146 -21.42 -7.21 -26.20
C PRO A 146 -21.39 -8.74 -26.11
N ASP A 147 -20.33 -9.29 -25.51
CA ASP A 147 -20.16 -10.75 -25.37
C ASP A 147 -21.01 -11.34 -24.21
N SER A 148 -21.87 -10.55 -23.59
CA SER A 148 -22.71 -10.99 -22.48
C SER A 148 -23.96 -11.71 -22.99
N ASP A 149 -24.35 -12.79 -22.28
CA ASP A 149 -25.61 -13.50 -22.59
C ASP A 149 -26.83 -12.69 -22.15
N ALA A 150 -27.45 -12.00 -23.11
CA ALA A 150 -28.63 -11.18 -22.92
C ALA A 150 -29.83 -11.98 -22.41
N THR A 151 -29.98 -13.23 -22.84
CA THR A 151 -31.10 -14.07 -22.45
C THR A 151 -31.00 -14.50 -20.99
N HIS A 152 -29.82 -14.92 -20.60
CA HIS A 152 -29.50 -15.29 -19.24
C HIS A 152 -29.65 -14.10 -18.28
N LEU A 153 -29.13 -12.94 -18.63
CA LEU A 153 -29.26 -11.72 -17.83
C LEU A 153 -30.75 -11.30 -17.66
N ARG A 154 -31.56 -11.33 -18.72
CA ARG A 154 -33.00 -11.05 -18.60
C ARG A 154 -33.70 -11.99 -17.64
N GLN A 155 -33.35 -13.26 -17.67
CA GLN A 155 -33.96 -14.26 -16.76
C GLN A 155 -33.53 -13.99 -15.31
N LEU A 156 -32.25 -13.70 -15.08
CA LEU A 156 -31.74 -13.37 -13.74
C LEU A 156 -32.37 -12.08 -13.17
N ILE A 157 -32.53 -11.04 -13.98
CA ILE A 157 -33.18 -9.80 -13.58
C ILE A 157 -34.62 -10.03 -13.14
N ARG A 158 -35.40 -10.82 -13.91
CA ARG A 158 -36.77 -11.22 -13.53
C ARG A 158 -36.78 -11.96 -12.23
N ASN A 159 -35.90 -12.95 -12.09
CA ASN A 159 -35.82 -13.78 -10.88
C ASN A 159 -35.42 -12.92 -9.65
N ALA A 160 -34.48 -11.99 -9.78
CA ALA A 160 -34.07 -11.13 -8.68
C ALA A 160 -35.20 -10.19 -8.20
N ARG A 161 -36.02 -9.68 -9.13
CA ARG A 161 -37.20 -8.86 -8.80
C ARG A 161 -38.29 -9.72 -8.10
N ASP A 162 -38.52 -10.95 -8.55
CA ASP A 162 -39.44 -11.88 -7.93
C ASP A 162 -38.97 -12.32 -6.55
N GLU A 163 -37.69 -12.63 -6.39
CA GLU A 163 -37.08 -12.95 -5.09
C GLU A 163 -37.25 -11.78 -4.09
N ALA A 164 -37.03 -10.53 -4.53
CA ALA A 164 -37.21 -9.35 -3.69
C ALA A 164 -38.69 -9.18 -3.30
N ALA A 165 -39.62 -9.28 -4.26
CA ALA A 165 -41.04 -9.10 -4.01
C ALA A 165 -41.60 -10.16 -3.03
N ARG A 166 -41.03 -11.35 -3.00
CA ARG A 166 -41.48 -12.49 -2.15
C ARG A 166 -40.59 -12.66 -0.90
N SER A 167 -39.68 -11.74 -0.60
CA SER A 167 -38.74 -11.86 0.52
C SER A 167 -37.95 -13.18 0.53
N LYS A 168 -37.64 -13.71 -0.66
CA LYS A 168 -36.83 -14.92 -0.82
C LYS A 168 -35.35 -14.66 -0.72
N PRO A 169 -34.50 -15.66 -0.41
CA PRO A 169 -33.05 -15.51 -0.43
C PRO A 169 -32.57 -14.99 -1.78
N PRO A 170 -31.68 -13.96 -1.81
CA PRO A 170 -31.30 -13.23 -3.03
C PRO A 170 -30.26 -14.03 -3.85
N LYS A 171 -30.65 -15.13 -4.45
CA LYS A 171 -29.77 -16.00 -5.27
C LYS A 171 -29.50 -15.36 -6.63
N ALA A 172 -30.54 -14.93 -7.33
CA ALA A 172 -30.40 -14.29 -8.63
C ALA A 172 -29.68 -12.95 -8.53
N PHE A 173 -29.89 -12.19 -7.45
CA PHE A 173 -29.17 -10.95 -7.16
C PHE A 173 -27.64 -11.16 -7.09
N ARG A 174 -27.17 -12.24 -6.44
CA ARG A 174 -25.74 -12.57 -6.37
C ARG A 174 -25.21 -13.07 -7.70
N GLU A 175 -26.03 -13.83 -8.43
CA GLU A 175 -25.66 -14.37 -9.72
C GLU A 175 -25.48 -13.26 -10.77
N ILE A 176 -26.35 -12.25 -10.80
CA ILE A 176 -26.19 -11.07 -11.65
C ILE A 176 -24.83 -10.42 -11.42
N PHE A 177 -24.44 -10.22 -10.17
CA PHE A 177 -23.14 -9.63 -9.82
C PHE A 177 -21.97 -10.46 -10.37
N ARG A 178 -22.05 -11.80 -10.26
CA ARG A 178 -21.04 -12.72 -10.80
C ARG A 178 -20.90 -12.58 -12.32
N VAL A 179 -22.03 -12.63 -13.03
CA VAL A 179 -22.09 -12.51 -14.50
C VAL A 179 -21.52 -11.16 -14.97
N ILE A 180 -21.88 -10.08 -14.29
CA ILE A 180 -21.34 -8.74 -14.59
C ILE A 180 -19.81 -8.72 -14.43
N ARG A 181 -19.29 -9.25 -13.33
CA ARG A 181 -17.83 -9.30 -13.10
C ARG A 181 -17.10 -10.10 -14.17
N GLU A 182 -17.66 -11.23 -14.58
CA GLU A 182 -17.10 -12.06 -15.66
C GLU A 182 -17.10 -11.29 -17.00
N ALA A 183 -18.17 -10.56 -17.31
CA ALA A 183 -18.24 -9.73 -18.51
C ALA A 183 -17.19 -8.60 -18.50
N MET A 184 -17.04 -7.90 -17.37
CA MET A 184 -16.05 -6.85 -17.20
C MET A 184 -14.61 -7.35 -17.33
N GLN A 185 -14.31 -8.56 -16.84
CA GLN A 185 -12.97 -9.16 -16.95
C GLN A 185 -12.59 -9.60 -18.36
N LYS A 186 -13.55 -9.90 -19.22
CA LYS A 186 -13.29 -10.29 -20.62
C LYS A 186 -13.00 -9.11 -21.52
N THR A 187 -13.38 -7.91 -21.10
CA THR A 187 -13.26 -6.69 -21.91
C THR A 187 -12.00 -5.89 -21.57
N ASP A 188 -11.33 -6.18 -20.43
CA ASP A 188 -10.01 -5.62 -20.04
C ASP A 188 -8.87 -6.37 -20.74
#